data_a8dbc8fceba26b25249c234a3ed56703
#
_entry.id   a8dbc8fceba26b25249c234a3ed56703
#
_cell.length_a   1.000
_cell.length_b   1.000
_cell.length_c   1.000
_cell.angle_alpha   90.00
_cell.angle_beta   90.00
_cell.angle_gamma   90.00
#
_symmetry.space_group_name_H-M   'P 1'
#
loop_
_entity.id
_entity.type
_entity.pdbx_description
1 polymer ?
#
loop_
_entity_poly.entity_id
_entity_poly.type
_entity_poly.pdbx_seq_one_letter_code
_entity_poly.pdbx_strand_id
1 'polypeptide(L)'
;MNADQGNARILGESEGLNVFMMGTVMVEYNRKPLSVMANPLGKMLQLFLILLYAGEKGVLREELLDMLYGNGENTNPSGSLRAAVFRLRKILEGSGLPEHEYIRTEGGVYRFDKGSLSVYIDAKDFEETARKALKTRDENLLKRACRLYQGEFMAQLAGEKWVSVIEVRCQELYFQCLRVASHLMKANREYTELLELCSAACNLYPYEECQIMKIDCLIAMKRFKDAMQVYDQAVAQYFEEQGLPPSEKMLERFRTMSGQIRYTSDTLKDVRESLQERDRVNGPYYCSYPAFIDCYRLLVRMSERIDFTSVMLCCTLLDAKGKPLDAAGDLLKTASARLHEAIGTSVRKGDLFTCYNPSQYLVMLNGTSQEYCLRIFERIDRTLHLWDGGRKVKLNYQVMPESLL
;
A
#
# COMPACT_ATOMS: atom_id res chain seq x y z
N MET A 1 17.74 13.71 10.49
CA MET A 1 17.07 15.01 10.75
C MET A 1 15.59 14.79 10.51
N ASN A 2 14.84 14.74 11.58
CA ASN A 2 13.43 14.39 11.63
C ASN A 2 12.59 15.45 10.91
N ALA A 3 11.89 15.03 9.87
CA ALA A 3 10.81 15.80 9.29
C ALA A 3 9.53 15.50 10.10
N ASP A 4 9.36 16.26 11.16
CA ASP A 4 8.13 16.36 11.94
C ASP A 4 7.13 17.19 11.11
N GLN A 5 6.42 16.55 10.20
CA GLN A 5 5.26 17.15 9.56
C GLN A 5 4.04 16.78 10.38
N GLY A 6 3.73 17.69 11.31
CA GLY A 6 2.52 17.65 12.08
C GLY A 6 1.28 17.59 11.20
N ASN A 7 0.69 16.43 11.09
CA ASN A 7 -0.69 16.26 10.68
C ASN A 7 -1.53 17.04 11.69
N ALA A 8 -2.06 18.20 11.28
CA ALA A 8 -3.01 18.95 12.07
C ALA A 8 -4.23 18.04 12.28
N ARG A 9 -4.24 17.31 13.41
CA ARG A 9 -5.41 16.57 13.85
C ARG A 9 -6.58 17.51 13.84
N ILE A 10 -7.65 17.12 13.17
CA ILE A 10 -8.94 17.80 13.30
C ILE A 10 -9.28 17.69 14.78
N LEU A 11 -9.04 18.77 15.51
CA LEU A 11 -9.17 18.83 16.96
C LEU A 11 -10.61 18.49 17.30
N GLY A 12 -10.81 17.36 17.97
CA GLY A 12 -12.02 17.12 18.74
C GLY A 12 -12.28 18.30 19.67
N GLU A 13 -13.49 18.44 20.16
CA GLU A 13 -13.85 19.51 21.06
C GLU A 13 -12.83 19.63 22.20
N SER A 14 -12.41 20.82 22.52
CA SER A 14 -11.28 21.08 23.43
C SER A 14 -11.55 20.65 24.88
N GLU A 15 -12.79 20.36 25.23
CA GLU A 15 -13.24 19.97 26.55
C GLU A 15 -13.96 18.62 26.47
N GLY A 16 -13.60 17.68 27.37
CA GLY A 16 -14.21 16.36 27.44
C GLY A 16 -13.25 15.21 27.16
N LEU A 17 -13.82 14.02 26.99
CA LEU A 17 -13.09 12.77 26.65
C LEU A 17 -13.01 12.63 25.13
N ASN A 18 -11.81 12.73 24.61
CA ASN A 18 -11.54 12.52 23.19
C ASN A 18 -10.86 11.16 22.99
N VAL A 19 -11.40 10.36 22.08
CA VAL A 19 -10.94 9.02 21.78
C VAL A 19 -10.62 8.95 20.28
N PHE A 20 -9.35 8.75 19.98
CA PHE A 20 -8.87 8.59 18.61
C PHE A 20 -8.60 7.10 18.38
N MET A 21 -9.28 6.53 17.41
CA MET A 21 -9.20 5.12 17.03
C MET A 21 -8.75 4.95 15.58
N MET A 22 -8.76 6.03 14.78
CA MET A 22 -8.27 6.02 13.40
C MET A 22 -6.77 6.31 13.38
N GLY A 23 -5.96 5.30 13.02
CA GLY A 23 -4.51 5.34 13.10
C GLY A 23 -4.00 4.96 14.50
N THR A 24 -3.17 5.81 15.08
CA THR A 24 -2.63 5.58 16.43
C THR A 24 -3.68 5.85 17.50
N VAL A 25 -3.97 4.84 18.31
CA VAL A 25 -4.92 4.96 19.42
C VAL A 25 -4.44 5.99 20.43
N MET A 26 -5.33 6.93 20.79
CA MET A 26 -5.12 7.87 21.87
C MET A 26 -6.42 8.15 22.60
N VAL A 27 -6.35 8.27 23.90
CA VAL A 27 -7.47 8.64 24.79
C VAL A 27 -7.04 9.78 25.66
N GLU A 28 -7.72 10.90 25.57
CA GLU A 28 -7.40 12.15 26.26
C GLU A 28 -8.61 12.71 26.98
N TYR A 29 -8.39 13.25 28.16
CA TYR A 29 -9.36 14.09 28.83
C TYR A 29 -8.82 15.51 29.00
N ASN A 30 -9.52 16.50 28.48
CA ASN A 30 -9.08 17.89 28.45
C ASN A 30 -7.62 18.05 27.94
N ARG A 31 -7.30 17.38 26.81
CA ARG A 31 -5.98 17.34 26.17
C ARG A 31 -4.85 16.69 26.97
N LYS A 32 -5.16 15.95 28.02
CA LYS A 32 -4.20 15.18 28.79
C LYS A 32 -4.45 13.68 28.55
N PRO A 33 -3.41 12.90 28.21
CA PRO A 33 -3.57 11.46 28.05
C PRO A 33 -4.13 10.81 29.32
N LEU A 34 -5.09 9.92 29.17
CA LEU A 34 -5.63 9.15 30.29
C LEU A 34 -4.62 8.11 30.77
N SER A 35 -4.58 7.84 32.08
CA SER A 35 -3.68 6.86 32.69
C SER A 35 -3.92 5.41 32.18
N VAL A 36 -5.08 5.11 31.59
CA VAL A 36 -5.34 3.84 30.91
C VAL A 36 -4.41 3.57 29.73
N MET A 37 -3.83 4.64 29.14
CA MET A 37 -2.86 4.56 28.05
C MET A 37 -1.46 4.10 28.48
N ALA A 38 -1.20 3.92 29.76
CA ALA A 38 0.13 3.47 30.26
C ALA A 38 0.53 2.08 29.69
N ASN A 39 -0.46 1.26 29.27
CA ASN A 39 -0.20 0.01 28.56
C ASN A 39 -1.05 -0.05 27.27
N PRO A 40 -0.55 0.45 26.14
CA PRO A 40 -1.32 0.60 24.91
C PRO A 40 -1.74 -0.71 24.23
N LEU A 41 -1.13 -1.85 24.60
CA LEU A 41 -1.51 -3.18 24.10
C LEU A 41 -2.28 -4.01 25.13
N GLY A 42 -2.47 -3.46 26.33
CA GLY A 42 -3.07 -4.20 27.45
C GLY A 42 -4.57 -4.50 27.26
N LYS A 43 -5.01 -5.67 27.72
CA LYS A 43 -6.43 -6.08 27.65
C LYS A 43 -7.38 -5.12 28.37
N MET A 44 -6.91 -4.34 29.32
CA MET A 44 -7.69 -3.32 30.02
C MET A 44 -7.99 -2.12 29.10
N LEU A 45 -7.03 -1.63 28.33
CA LEU A 45 -7.26 -0.60 27.31
C LEU A 45 -8.19 -1.14 26.21
N GLN A 46 -7.96 -2.36 25.73
CA GLN A 46 -8.83 -3.00 24.76
C GLN A 46 -10.27 -3.06 25.25
N LEU A 47 -10.50 -3.51 26.49
CA LEU A 47 -11.82 -3.51 27.12
C LEU A 47 -12.46 -2.11 27.09
N PHE A 48 -11.71 -1.09 27.48
CA PHE A 48 -12.19 0.28 27.49
C PHE A 48 -12.59 0.78 26.11
N LEU A 49 -11.73 0.55 25.12
CA LEU A 49 -12.00 0.92 23.71
C LEU A 49 -13.20 0.18 23.13
N ILE A 50 -13.37 -1.11 23.44
CA ILE A 50 -14.53 -1.90 23.01
C ILE A 50 -15.83 -1.29 23.58
N LEU A 51 -15.84 -0.96 24.88
CA LEU A 51 -17.03 -0.40 25.53
C LEU A 51 -17.35 1.01 25.02
N LEU A 52 -16.33 1.86 24.80
CA LEU A 52 -16.50 3.18 24.18
C LEU A 52 -17.06 3.06 22.76
N TYR A 53 -16.50 2.15 21.98
CA TYR A 53 -16.95 1.94 20.60
C TYR A 53 -18.35 1.34 20.52
N ALA A 54 -18.73 0.44 21.43
CA ALA A 54 -20.09 -0.10 21.51
C ALA A 54 -21.13 0.96 21.95
N GLY A 55 -20.69 1.93 22.76
CA GLY A 55 -21.56 3.01 23.26
C GLY A 55 -22.69 2.50 24.15
N GLU A 56 -23.89 3.10 24.01
CA GLU A 56 -25.07 2.81 24.85
C GLU A 56 -25.59 1.36 24.71
N LYS A 57 -25.37 0.71 23.57
CA LYS A 57 -25.76 -0.69 23.36
C LYS A 57 -25.03 -1.63 24.31
N GLY A 58 -23.77 -1.30 24.64
CA GLY A 58 -22.90 -2.17 25.41
C GLY A 58 -22.51 -3.44 24.64
N VAL A 59 -21.86 -4.37 25.36
CA VAL A 59 -21.39 -5.65 24.83
C VAL A 59 -21.73 -6.76 25.80
N LEU A 60 -22.19 -7.88 25.30
CA LEU A 60 -22.48 -9.06 26.11
C LEU A 60 -21.18 -9.64 26.70
N ARG A 61 -21.31 -10.22 27.90
CA ARG A 61 -20.15 -10.83 28.58
C ARG A 61 -19.45 -11.89 27.72
N GLU A 62 -20.20 -12.69 27.01
CA GLU A 62 -19.68 -13.76 26.16
C GLU A 62 -18.90 -13.19 24.98
N GLU A 63 -19.42 -12.13 24.35
CA GLU A 63 -18.72 -11.41 23.27
C GLU A 63 -17.41 -10.76 23.76
N LEU A 64 -17.41 -10.15 24.96
CA LEU A 64 -16.19 -9.61 25.57
C LEU A 64 -15.16 -10.69 25.88
N LEU A 65 -15.60 -11.86 26.31
CA LEU A 65 -14.71 -12.98 26.57
C LEU A 65 -14.07 -13.49 25.27
N ASP A 66 -14.85 -13.59 24.19
CA ASP A 66 -14.32 -13.98 22.88
C ASP A 66 -13.36 -12.93 22.32
N MET A 67 -13.75 -11.66 22.34
CA MET A 67 -12.91 -10.55 21.82
C MET A 67 -11.57 -10.42 22.56
N LEU A 68 -11.56 -10.58 23.89
CA LEU A 68 -10.36 -10.33 24.70
C LEU A 68 -9.52 -11.58 24.95
N TYR A 69 -10.12 -12.76 24.99
CA TYR A 69 -9.50 -14.00 25.44
C TYR A 69 -9.78 -15.21 24.54
N GLY A 70 -10.42 -15.02 23.38
CA GLY A 70 -10.82 -16.10 22.46
C GLY A 70 -9.64 -16.89 21.85
N ASN A 71 -8.39 -16.45 22.04
CA ASN A 71 -7.19 -17.13 21.52
C ASN A 71 -6.79 -18.39 22.32
N GLY A 72 -7.53 -18.75 23.38
CA GLY A 72 -7.29 -19.99 24.13
C GLY A 72 -6.11 -20.02 25.11
N GLU A 73 -5.33 -18.93 25.19
CA GLU A 73 -4.14 -18.84 26.06
C GLU A 73 -4.50 -18.63 27.56
N ASN A 74 -5.72 -18.22 27.86
CA ASN A 74 -6.15 -17.87 29.21
C ASN A 74 -6.92 -19.00 29.85
N THR A 75 -6.42 -19.56 30.95
CA THR A 75 -7.06 -20.65 31.69
C THR A 75 -8.30 -20.24 32.49
N ASN A 76 -8.47 -18.93 32.80
CA ASN A 76 -9.63 -18.39 33.50
C ASN A 76 -10.13 -17.05 32.90
N PRO A 77 -10.69 -17.06 31.69
CA PRO A 77 -11.14 -15.83 31.00
C PRO A 77 -12.15 -15.03 31.82
N SER A 78 -13.09 -15.71 32.50
CA SER A 78 -14.10 -15.08 33.32
C SER A 78 -13.56 -14.33 34.54
N GLY A 79 -12.55 -14.89 35.17
CA GLY A 79 -11.86 -14.25 36.30
C GLY A 79 -11.04 -13.06 35.81
N SER A 80 -10.34 -13.22 34.67
CA SER A 80 -9.54 -12.17 34.04
C SER A 80 -10.39 -10.98 33.61
N LEU A 81 -11.57 -11.21 33.03
CA LEU A 81 -12.50 -10.13 32.66
C LEU A 81 -12.97 -9.35 33.89
N ARG A 82 -13.39 -10.05 34.97
CA ARG A 82 -13.81 -9.39 36.23
C ARG A 82 -12.65 -8.52 36.79
N ALA A 83 -11.45 -9.05 36.83
CA ALA A 83 -10.28 -8.31 37.30
C ALA A 83 -9.96 -7.09 36.39
N ALA A 84 -10.09 -7.23 35.06
CA ALA A 84 -9.90 -6.13 34.12
C ALA A 84 -10.96 -5.02 34.33
N VAL A 85 -12.22 -5.36 34.48
CA VAL A 85 -13.30 -4.40 34.79
C VAL A 85 -13.05 -3.67 36.10
N PHE A 86 -12.71 -4.40 37.18
CA PHE A 86 -12.43 -3.82 38.47
C PHE A 86 -11.25 -2.82 38.39
N ARG A 87 -10.16 -3.20 37.74
CA ARG A 87 -9.00 -2.33 37.57
C ARG A 87 -9.34 -1.11 36.71
N LEU A 88 -10.10 -1.29 35.62
CA LEU A 88 -10.54 -0.19 34.75
C LEU A 88 -11.38 0.83 35.53
N ARG A 89 -12.35 0.40 36.35
CA ARG A 89 -13.13 1.30 37.22
C ARG A 89 -12.21 2.12 38.12
N LYS A 90 -11.25 1.47 38.82
CA LYS A 90 -10.29 2.15 39.68
C LYS A 90 -9.41 3.18 38.95
N ILE A 91 -8.98 2.86 37.73
CA ILE A 91 -8.19 3.79 36.93
C ILE A 91 -9.03 4.99 36.49
N LEU A 92 -10.26 4.77 36.09
CA LEU A 92 -11.15 5.88 35.69
C LEU A 92 -11.48 6.79 36.87
N GLU A 93 -11.73 6.26 38.07
CA GLU A 93 -11.90 7.04 39.31
C GLU A 93 -10.68 7.93 39.61
N GLY A 94 -9.47 7.43 39.35
CA GLY A 94 -8.21 8.17 39.59
C GLY A 94 -7.71 9.04 38.41
N SER A 95 -8.43 9.10 37.30
CA SER A 95 -7.96 9.71 36.04
C SER A 95 -8.26 11.18 35.88
N GLY A 96 -8.89 11.81 36.88
CA GLY A 96 -9.32 13.22 36.84
C GLY A 96 -10.60 13.47 36.07
N LEU A 97 -11.31 12.42 35.67
CA LEU A 97 -12.66 12.49 35.14
C LEU A 97 -13.66 12.92 36.25
N PRO A 98 -14.80 13.54 35.94
CA PRO A 98 -15.88 13.79 36.90
C PRO A 98 -16.30 12.52 37.64
N GLU A 99 -16.73 12.63 38.90
CA GLU A 99 -17.16 11.47 39.68
C GLU A 99 -18.39 10.82 39.06
N HIS A 100 -18.22 9.61 38.56
CA HIS A 100 -19.30 8.81 37.95
C HIS A 100 -18.89 7.34 37.80
N GLU A 101 -19.88 6.42 37.85
CA GLU A 101 -19.67 5.01 37.55
C GLU A 101 -19.70 4.77 36.03
N TYR A 102 -18.53 4.95 35.38
CA TYR A 102 -18.39 4.89 33.92
C TYR A 102 -18.58 3.50 33.33
N ILE A 103 -18.34 2.44 34.10
CA ILE A 103 -18.50 1.06 33.63
C ILE A 103 -19.65 0.39 34.36
N ARG A 104 -20.77 0.26 33.70
CA ARG A 104 -21.97 -0.41 34.25
C ARG A 104 -22.10 -1.82 33.74
N THR A 105 -22.66 -2.69 34.59
CA THR A 105 -22.94 -4.09 34.25
C THR A 105 -24.36 -4.41 34.67
N GLU A 106 -25.22 -4.68 33.73
CA GLU A 106 -26.63 -5.00 33.93
C GLU A 106 -27.05 -6.18 33.03
N GLY A 107 -27.66 -7.22 33.58
CA GLY A 107 -28.13 -8.36 32.79
C GLY A 107 -27.03 -9.06 31.95
N GLY A 108 -25.76 -9.03 32.39
CA GLY A 108 -24.65 -9.61 31.66
C GLY A 108 -24.15 -8.73 30.53
N VAL A 109 -24.68 -7.53 30.34
CA VAL A 109 -24.20 -6.53 29.37
C VAL A 109 -23.28 -5.53 30.08
N TYR A 110 -22.10 -5.31 29.51
CA TYR A 110 -21.15 -4.29 29.94
C TYR A 110 -21.27 -3.08 29.04
N ARG A 111 -21.35 -1.88 29.60
CA ARG A 111 -21.48 -0.63 28.85
C ARG A 111 -20.66 0.50 29.47
N PHE A 112 -20.25 1.42 28.64
CA PHE A 112 -19.68 2.70 29.06
C PHE A 112 -20.87 3.68 29.27
N ASP A 113 -21.06 4.15 30.49
CA ASP A 113 -22.02 5.19 30.81
C ASP A 113 -21.27 6.53 30.90
N LYS A 114 -21.51 7.43 29.96
CA LYS A 114 -20.85 8.72 29.91
C LYS A 114 -21.32 9.71 30.98
N GLY A 115 -22.47 9.49 31.58
CA GLY A 115 -23.08 10.47 32.50
C GLY A 115 -23.21 11.84 31.85
N SER A 116 -22.64 12.85 32.50
CA SER A 116 -22.58 14.23 32.00
C SER A 116 -21.32 14.52 31.13
N LEU A 117 -20.47 13.52 30.93
CA LEU A 117 -19.22 13.69 30.19
C LEU A 117 -19.47 13.86 28.68
N SER A 118 -18.89 14.91 28.09
CA SER A 118 -18.80 15.02 26.63
C SER A 118 -17.79 13.99 26.12
N VAL A 119 -18.18 13.15 25.18
CA VAL A 119 -17.34 12.08 24.61
C VAL A 119 -17.32 12.22 23.10
N TYR A 120 -16.14 12.41 22.55
CA TYR A 120 -15.89 12.39 21.12
C TYR A 120 -15.13 11.11 20.74
N ILE A 121 -15.56 10.42 19.70
CA ILE A 121 -14.91 9.22 19.16
C ILE A 121 -14.80 9.41 17.65
N ASP A 122 -13.58 9.56 17.15
CA ASP A 122 -13.29 9.84 15.73
C ASP A 122 -13.82 8.75 14.79
N ALA A 123 -13.70 7.48 15.17
CA ALA A 123 -14.21 6.36 14.39
C ALA A 123 -15.74 6.40 14.24
N LYS A 124 -16.47 6.85 15.27
CA LYS A 124 -17.93 7.02 15.21
C LYS A 124 -18.33 8.21 14.35
N ASP A 125 -17.64 9.33 14.51
CA ASP A 125 -17.85 10.53 13.67
C ASP A 125 -17.58 10.20 12.21
N PHE A 126 -16.50 9.45 11.93
CA PHE A 126 -16.20 8.97 10.59
C PHE A 126 -17.35 8.10 10.03
N GLU A 127 -17.76 7.05 10.74
CA GLU A 127 -18.78 6.12 10.26
C GLU A 127 -20.12 6.83 10.00
N GLU A 128 -20.54 7.70 10.92
CA GLU A 128 -21.79 8.46 10.79
C GLU A 128 -21.73 9.44 9.61
N THR A 129 -20.64 10.22 9.53
CA THR A 129 -20.40 11.16 8.46
C THR A 129 -20.34 10.45 7.11
N ALA A 130 -19.60 9.33 7.01
CA ALA A 130 -19.46 8.56 5.77
C ALA A 130 -20.81 7.98 5.30
N ARG A 131 -21.59 7.34 6.20
CA ARG A 131 -22.90 6.80 5.83
C ARG A 131 -23.88 7.90 5.39
N LYS A 132 -23.88 9.03 6.09
CA LYS A 132 -24.71 10.18 5.72
C LYS A 132 -24.29 10.74 4.37
N ALA A 133 -22.98 10.95 4.17
CA ALA A 133 -22.39 11.45 2.93
C ALA A 133 -22.72 10.59 1.73
N LEU A 134 -22.59 9.26 1.84
CA LEU A 134 -22.93 8.32 0.78
C LEU A 134 -24.42 8.32 0.45
N LYS A 135 -25.30 8.46 1.47
CA LYS A 135 -26.75 8.53 1.27
C LYS A 135 -27.18 9.83 0.60
N THR A 136 -26.65 10.95 1.04
CA THR A 136 -27.02 12.29 0.52
C THR A 136 -26.24 12.71 -0.71
N ARG A 137 -25.09 12.09 -0.98
CA ARG A 137 -24.09 12.51 -1.96
C ARG A 137 -23.64 13.96 -1.78
N ASP A 138 -23.62 14.42 -0.54
CA ASP A 138 -23.14 15.75 -0.18
C ASP A 138 -21.61 15.77 -0.25
N GLU A 139 -21.08 16.60 -1.12
CA GLU A 139 -19.65 16.70 -1.39
C GLU A 139 -18.85 17.13 -0.14
N ASN A 140 -19.37 18.07 0.66
CA ASN A 140 -18.69 18.54 1.86
C ASN A 140 -18.61 17.44 2.92
N LEU A 141 -19.68 16.65 3.07
CA LEU A 141 -19.68 15.50 3.98
C LEU A 141 -18.74 14.41 3.49
N LEU A 142 -18.65 14.17 2.17
CA LEU A 142 -17.69 13.22 1.59
C LEU A 142 -16.24 13.64 1.85
N LYS A 143 -15.92 14.92 1.61
CA LYS A 143 -14.60 15.48 1.91
C LYS A 143 -14.27 15.37 3.40
N ARG A 144 -15.24 15.69 4.28
CA ARG A 144 -15.08 15.55 5.73
C ARG A 144 -14.82 14.08 6.12
N ALA A 145 -15.60 13.14 5.60
CA ALA A 145 -15.40 11.72 5.87
C ALA A 145 -13.98 11.26 5.45
N CYS A 146 -13.52 11.65 4.26
CA CYS A 146 -12.17 11.33 3.81
C CYS A 146 -11.08 11.91 4.72
N ARG A 147 -11.28 13.11 5.28
CA ARG A 147 -10.33 13.73 6.21
C ARG A 147 -10.35 13.13 7.61
N LEU A 148 -11.50 12.62 8.06
CA LEU A 148 -11.62 11.94 9.35
C LEU A 148 -10.90 10.58 9.36
N TYR A 149 -10.74 9.94 8.20
CA TYR A 149 -10.03 8.68 8.08
C TYR A 149 -8.51 8.95 8.00
N GLN A 150 -7.83 8.94 9.14
CA GLN A 150 -6.40 9.26 9.25
C GLN A 150 -5.47 8.03 9.27
N GLY A 151 -6.02 6.84 9.15
CA GLY A 151 -5.30 5.58 9.17
C GLY A 151 -6.19 4.40 9.51
N GLU A 152 -5.62 3.21 9.53
CA GLU A 152 -6.31 1.99 9.87
C GLU A 152 -6.90 2.04 11.27
N PHE A 153 -8.09 1.45 11.44
CA PHE A 153 -8.77 1.41 12.73
C PHE A 153 -7.91 0.67 13.76
N MET A 154 -7.47 1.37 14.80
CA MET A 154 -6.62 0.83 15.87
C MET A 154 -5.41 0.04 15.35
N ALA A 155 -4.62 0.61 14.44
CA ALA A 155 -3.47 -0.03 13.78
C ALA A 155 -2.53 -0.78 14.75
N GLN A 156 -2.37 -0.30 15.98
CA GLN A 156 -1.56 -0.94 17.03
C GLN A 156 -2.14 -2.28 17.52
N LEU A 157 -3.43 -2.53 17.26
CA LEU A 157 -4.17 -3.73 17.67
C LEU A 157 -4.61 -4.57 16.46
N ALA A 158 -3.98 -4.41 15.31
CA ALA A 158 -4.34 -5.09 14.06
C ALA A 158 -4.36 -6.63 14.15
N GLY A 159 -3.62 -7.22 15.11
CA GLY A 159 -3.64 -8.67 15.38
C GLY A 159 -4.91 -9.19 16.08
N GLU A 160 -5.75 -8.31 16.61
CA GLU A 160 -6.97 -8.70 17.31
C GLU A 160 -8.13 -8.88 16.32
N LYS A 161 -8.77 -10.06 16.32
CA LYS A 161 -9.84 -10.42 15.37
C LYS A 161 -10.97 -9.39 15.30
N TRP A 162 -11.41 -8.87 16.47
CA TRP A 162 -12.49 -7.90 16.53
C TRP A 162 -12.11 -6.55 15.90
N VAL A 163 -10.83 -6.17 15.94
CA VAL A 163 -10.31 -4.96 15.27
C VAL A 163 -10.35 -5.15 13.77
N SER A 164 -9.87 -6.29 13.26
CA SER A 164 -9.81 -6.56 11.81
C SER A 164 -11.20 -6.50 11.15
N VAL A 165 -12.25 -6.96 11.83
CA VAL A 165 -13.65 -6.91 11.31
C VAL A 165 -14.13 -5.45 11.15
N ILE A 166 -13.79 -4.59 12.11
CA ILE A 166 -14.17 -3.17 12.07
C ILE A 166 -13.32 -2.43 11.04
N GLU A 167 -12.01 -2.75 10.99
CA GLU A 167 -11.08 -2.16 10.04
C GLU A 167 -11.53 -2.34 8.59
N VAL A 168 -11.82 -3.58 8.18
CA VAL A 168 -12.29 -3.86 6.81
C VAL A 168 -13.52 -3.02 6.46
N ARG A 169 -14.47 -2.88 7.40
CA ARG A 169 -15.66 -2.07 7.19
C ARG A 169 -15.35 -0.58 7.07
N CYS A 170 -14.47 -0.06 7.91
CA CYS A 170 -14.06 1.34 7.86
C CYS A 170 -13.30 1.66 6.58
N GLN A 171 -12.39 0.78 6.18
CA GLN A 171 -11.63 0.89 4.94
C GLN A 171 -12.57 0.90 3.72
N GLU A 172 -13.55 -0.01 3.67
CA GLU A 172 -14.53 -0.04 2.58
C GLU A 172 -15.36 1.25 2.51
N LEU A 173 -15.86 1.75 3.65
CA LEU A 173 -16.57 3.03 3.70
C LEU A 173 -15.69 4.19 3.23
N TYR A 174 -14.43 4.23 3.63
CA TYR A 174 -13.49 5.24 3.17
C TYR A 174 -13.33 5.23 1.65
N PHE A 175 -13.08 4.07 1.05
CA PHE A 175 -12.92 3.97 -0.40
C PHE A 175 -14.22 4.30 -1.15
N GLN A 176 -15.38 3.94 -0.61
CA GLN A 176 -16.66 4.35 -1.19
C GLN A 176 -16.81 5.87 -1.19
N CYS A 177 -16.50 6.53 -0.08
CA CYS A 177 -16.53 7.99 0.01
C CYS A 177 -15.55 8.65 -0.96
N LEU A 178 -14.32 8.15 -1.01
CA LEU A 178 -13.27 8.68 -1.90
C LEU A 178 -13.65 8.55 -3.39
N ARG A 179 -14.23 7.41 -3.81
CA ARG A 179 -14.70 7.21 -5.19
C ARG A 179 -15.81 8.20 -5.56
N VAL A 180 -16.81 8.36 -4.68
CA VAL A 180 -17.93 9.27 -4.91
C VAL A 180 -17.45 10.72 -4.90
N ALA A 181 -16.61 11.10 -3.94
CA ALA A 181 -15.99 12.43 -3.88
C ALA A 181 -15.19 12.73 -5.16
N SER A 182 -14.34 11.79 -5.57
CA SER A 182 -13.54 11.93 -6.80
C SER A 182 -14.40 12.18 -8.03
N HIS A 183 -15.53 11.47 -8.16
CA HIS A 183 -16.45 11.66 -9.27
C HIS A 183 -17.10 13.05 -9.26
N LEU A 184 -17.61 13.50 -8.12
CA LEU A 184 -18.27 14.81 -7.98
C LEU A 184 -17.27 15.96 -8.17
N MET A 185 -16.13 15.91 -7.51
CA MET A 185 -15.11 16.94 -7.58
C MET A 185 -14.48 17.05 -8.99
N LYS A 186 -14.33 15.93 -9.71
CA LYS A 186 -13.94 15.97 -11.14
C LYS A 186 -14.99 16.68 -12.00
N ALA A 187 -16.28 16.43 -11.76
CA ALA A 187 -17.36 17.12 -12.46
C ALA A 187 -17.37 18.62 -12.17
N ASN A 188 -17.08 19.02 -10.93
CA ASN A 188 -17.00 20.42 -10.47
C ASN A 188 -15.65 21.09 -10.76
N ARG A 189 -14.66 20.34 -11.32
CA ARG A 189 -13.28 20.81 -11.60
C ARG A 189 -12.49 21.24 -10.35
N GLU A 190 -12.78 20.67 -9.20
CA GLU A 190 -12.10 20.93 -7.92
C GLU A 190 -10.84 20.05 -7.76
N TYR A 191 -9.94 20.14 -8.74
CA TYR A 191 -8.79 19.23 -8.83
C TYR A 191 -7.76 19.40 -7.74
N THR A 192 -7.59 20.61 -7.20
CA THR A 192 -6.56 20.88 -6.16
C THR A 192 -6.89 20.13 -4.88
N GLU A 193 -8.11 20.26 -4.38
CA GLU A 193 -8.54 19.58 -3.16
C GLU A 193 -8.67 18.08 -3.37
N LEU A 194 -9.12 17.65 -4.56
CA LEU A 194 -9.12 16.22 -4.93
C LEU A 194 -7.71 15.62 -4.91
N LEU A 195 -6.71 16.37 -5.40
CA LEU A 195 -5.32 15.91 -5.39
C LEU A 195 -4.79 15.71 -3.96
N GLU A 196 -5.21 16.58 -3.02
CA GLU A 196 -4.88 16.40 -1.60
C GLU A 196 -5.49 15.13 -1.04
N LEU A 197 -6.78 14.87 -1.28
CA LEU A 197 -7.46 13.66 -0.82
C LEU A 197 -6.84 12.39 -1.44
N CYS A 198 -6.58 12.39 -2.74
CA CYS A 198 -5.93 11.26 -3.41
C CYS A 198 -4.49 11.04 -2.90
N SER A 199 -3.75 12.12 -2.60
CA SER A 199 -2.40 12.00 -2.06
C SER A 199 -2.40 11.42 -0.64
N ALA A 200 -3.35 11.85 0.21
CA ALA A 200 -3.55 11.25 1.53
C ALA A 200 -3.90 9.76 1.42
N ALA A 201 -4.79 9.39 0.49
CA ALA A 201 -5.13 7.99 0.24
C ALA A 201 -3.93 7.14 -0.20
N CYS A 202 -3.07 7.68 -1.10
CA CYS A 202 -1.86 6.98 -1.54
C CYS A 202 -0.83 6.78 -0.41
N ASN A 203 -0.78 7.71 0.55
CA ASN A 203 0.10 7.59 1.70
C ASN A 203 -0.38 6.51 2.70
N LEU A 204 -1.71 6.35 2.85
CA LEU A 204 -2.30 5.32 3.70
C LEU A 204 -2.27 3.94 3.03
N TYR A 205 -2.62 3.91 1.76
CA TYR A 205 -2.76 2.68 0.99
C TYR A 205 -2.10 2.84 -0.38
N PRO A 206 -0.95 2.21 -0.60
CA PRO A 206 -0.26 2.25 -1.89
C PRO A 206 -0.97 1.37 -2.95
N TYR A 207 -2.30 1.35 -2.95
CA TYR A 207 -3.08 0.58 -3.91
C TYR A 207 -3.10 1.25 -5.28
N GLU A 208 -3.08 0.45 -6.32
CA GLU A 208 -3.10 0.93 -7.70
C GLU A 208 -4.29 1.87 -7.98
N GLU A 209 -5.46 1.58 -7.39
CA GLU A 209 -6.64 2.42 -7.53
C GLU A 209 -6.40 3.87 -7.05
N CYS A 210 -5.71 4.04 -5.90
CA CYS A 210 -5.37 5.36 -5.37
C CYS A 210 -4.40 6.10 -6.29
N GLN A 211 -3.39 5.40 -6.79
CA GLN A 211 -2.40 5.96 -7.71
C GLN A 211 -3.06 6.40 -9.03
N ILE A 212 -3.95 5.58 -9.59
CA ILE A 212 -4.73 5.92 -10.78
C ILE A 212 -5.57 7.17 -10.55
N MET A 213 -6.29 7.29 -9.43
CA MET A 213 -7.08 8.49 -9.11
C MET A 213 -6.21 9.74 -9.02
N LYS A 214 -5.03 9.65 -8.42
CA LYS A 214 -4.06 10.74 -8.32
C LYS A 214 -3.51 11.13 -9.71
N ILE A 215 -3.13 10.16 -10.52
CA ILE A 215 -2.65 10.38 -11.89
C ILE A 215 -3.74 11.03 -12.74
N ASP A 216 -4.98 10.53 -12.69
CA ASP A 216 -6.12 11.12 -13.42
C ASP A 216 -6.36 12.57 -13.04
N CYS A 217 -6.22 12.92 -11.76
CA CYS A 217 -6.34 14.29 -11.28
C CYS A 217 -5.25 15.19 -11.87
N LEU A 218 -3.99 14.73 -11.85
CA LEU A 218 -2.85 15.46 -12.40
C LEU A 218 -2.97 15.64 -13.93
N ILE A 219 -3.46 14.63 -14.65
CA ILE A 219 -3.76 14.71 -16.09
C ILE A 219 -4.82 15.77 -16.35
N ALA A 220 -5.91 15.79 -15.58
CA ALA A 220 -6.97 16.80 -15.71
C ALA A 220 -6.48 18.23 -15.46
N MET A 221 -5.48 18.38 -14.55
CA MET A 221 -4.78 19.64 -14.30
C MET A 221 -3.72 19.98 -15.35
N LYS A 222 -3.53 19.13 -16.37
CA LYS A 222 -2.46 19.22 -17.37
C LYS A 222 -1.04 19.17 -16.79
N ARG A 223 -0.87 18.61 -15.59
CA ARG A 223 0.40 18.42 -14.90
C ARG A 223 1.02 17.08 -15.28
N PHE A 224 1.28 16.90 -16.57
CA PHE A 224 1.70 15.60 -17.14
C PHE A 224 3.05 15.11 -16.61
N LYS A 225 4.00 16.02 -16.31
CA LYS A 225 5.31 15.64 -15.72
C LYS A 225 5.14 15.06 -14.32
N ASP A 226 4.30 15.70 -13.49
CA ASP A 226 4.03 15.22 -12.13
C ASP A 226 3.27 13.90 -12.16
N ALA A 227 2.31 13.77 -13.10
CA ALA A 227 1.57 12.52 -13.30
C ALA A 227 2.50 11.38 -13.72
N MET A 228 3.50 11.65 -14.59
CA MET A 228 4.49 10.67 -14.98
C MET A 228 5.37 10.25 -13.80
N GLN A 229 5.80 11.19 -12.97
CA GLN A 229 6.57 10.87 -11.77
C GLN A 229 5.81 9.97 -10.80
N VAL A 230 4.49 10.23 -10.58
CA VAL A 230 3.63 9.35 -9.75
C VAL A 230 3.51 7.96 -10.38
N TYR A 231 3.37 7.88 -11.71
CA TYR A 231 3.33 6.62 -12.44
C TYR A 231 4.61 5.82 -12.26
N ASP A 232 5.78 6.44 -12.48
CA ASP A 232 7.08 5.78 -12.36
C ASP A 232 7.32 5.24 -10.94
N GLN A 233 6.97 6.04 -9.92
CA GLN A 233 7.06 5.63 -8.52
C GLN A 233 6.13 4.46 -8.20
N ALA A 234 4.87 4.52 -8.66
CA ALA A 234 3.90 3.45 -8.44
C ALA A 234 4.34 2.15 -9.11
N VAL A 235 4.79 2.21 -10.36
CA VAL A 235 5.27 1.03 -11.11
C VAL A 235 6.50 0.42 -10.44
N ALA A 236 7.46 1.25 -10.01
CA ALA A 236 8.64 0.77 -9.30
C ALA A 236 8.26 0.07 -7.99
N GLN A 237 7.38 0.68 -7.19
CA GLN A 237 6.93 0.11 -5.93
C GLN A 237 6.16 -1.22 -6.11
N TYR A 238 5.19 -1.27 -7.02
CA TYR A 238 4.44 -2.50 -7.31
C TYR A 238 5.35 -3.62 -7.81
N PHE A 239 6.34 -3.23 -8.61
CA PHE A 239 7.29 -4.16 -9.14
C PHE A 239 8.22 -4.73 -8.05
N GLU A 240 8.75 -3.87 -7.18
CA GLU A 240 9.64 -4.27 -6.09
C GLU A 240 8.90 -5.09 -5.00
N GLU A 241 7.66 -4.71 -4.66
CA GLU A 241 6.91 -5.33 -3.58
C GLU A 241 6.11 -6.57 -4.01
N GLN A 242 5.51 -6.55 -5.20
CA GLN A 242 4.57 -7.58 -5.65
C GLN A 242 5.01 -8.27 -6.94
N GLY A 243 5.97 -7.68 -7.65
CA GLY A 243 6.47 -8.17 -8.93
C GLY A 243 5.42 -8.26 -10.03
N LEU A 244 4.38 -7.46 -9.93
CA LEU A 244 3.33 -7.41 -10.91
C LEU A 244 3.63 -6.32 -11.94
N PRO A 245 3.42 -6.58 -13.23
CA PRO A 245 3.49 -5.54 -14.24
C PRO A 245 2.34 -4.54 -14.03
N PRO A 246 2.49 -3.28 -14.51
CA PRO A 246 1.41 -2.31 -14.47
C PRO A 246 0.15 -2.85 -15.13
N SER A 247 -1.02 -2.58 -14.55
CA SER A 247 -2.30 -2.95 -15.17
C SER A 247 -2.52 -2.22 -16.50
N GLU A 248 -3.42 -2.74 -17.33
CA GLU A 248 -3.79 -2.07 -18.58
C GLU A 248 -4.31 -0.63 -18.33
N LYS A 249 -4.98 -0.40 -17.21
CA LYS A 249 -5.42 0.93 -16.80
C LYS A 249 -4.24 1.89 -16.55
N MET A 250 -3.18 1.41 -15.92
CA MET A 250 -1.95 2.19 -15.70
C MET A 250 -1.23 2.46 -17.02
N LEU A 251 -1.13 1.46 -17.90
CA LEU A 251 -0.52 1.60 -19.21
C LEU A 251 -1.26 2.62 -20.10
N GLU A 252 -2.59 2.66 -20.02
CA GLU A 252 -3.41 3.65 -20.73
C GLU A 252 -3.09 5.09 -20.28
N ARG A 253 -2.92 5.32 -18.98
CA ARG A 253 -2.51 6.62 -18.42
C ARG A 253 -1.11 7.00 -18.89
N PHE A 254 -0.18 6.05 -18.90
CA PHE A 254 1.16 6.27 -19.44
C PHE A 254 1.10 6.74 -20.90
N ARG A 255 0.35 6.05 -21.76
CA ARG A 255 0.17 6.46 -23.18
C ARG A 255 -0.43 7.87 -23.30
N THR A 256 -1.41 8.20 -22.47
CA THR A 256 -2.03 9.53 -22.44
C THR A 256 -1.03 10.61 -22.04
N MET A 257 -0.24 10.38 -20.99
CA MET A 257 0.76 11.34 -20.49
C MET A 257 1.91 11.52 -21.47
N SER A 258 2.49 10.43 -21.97
CA SER A 258 3.65 10.47 -22.86
C SER A 258 3.33 11.21 -24.16
N GLY A 259 2.11 11.09 -24.68
CA GLY A 259 1.66 11.84 -25.85
C GLY A 259 1.46 13.35 -25.63
N GLN A 260 1.33 13.79 -24.36
CA GLN A 260 1.06 15.19 -24.03
C GLN A 260 2.29 15.94 -23.46
N ILE A 261 3.32 15.21 -23.03
CA ILE A 261 4.53 15.84 -22.52
C ILE A 261 5.27 16.47 -23.72
N ARG A 262 5.31 17.79 -23.73
CA ARG A 262 6.14 18.55 -24.66
C ARG A 262 7.45 18.83 -23.98
N TYR A 263 8.51 18.25 -24.53
CA TYR A 263 9.88 18.61 -24.14
C TYR A 263 10.23 19.87 -24.92
N THR A 264 10.27 21.02 -24.26
CA THR A 264 10.74 22.26 -24.84
C THR A 264 12.23 22.34 -24.56
N SER A 265 13.04 22.15 -25.60
CA SER A 265 14.48 22.42 -25.56
C SER A 265 14.77 23.52 -26.56
N ASP A 266 15.44 24.56 -26.12
CA ASP A 266 15.75 25.72 -26.95
C ASP A 266 16.87 25.43 -27.97
N THR A 267 17.61 24.34 -27.77
CA THR A 267 18.70 23.95 -28.69
C THR A 267 18.74 22.44 -28.93
N LEU A 268 19.24 22.03 -30.14
CA LEU A 268 19.52 20.62 -30.45
C LEU A 268 20.58 20.01 -29.52
N LYS A 269 21.44 20.85 -28.93
CA LYS A 269 22.45 20.42 -27.96
C LYS A 269 21.79 19.90 -26.68
N ASP A 270 20.79 20.64 -26.14
CA ASP A 270 20.05 20.23 -24.93
C ASP A 270 19.26 18.95 -25.18
N VAL A 271 18.67 18.80 -26.38
CA VAL A 271 18.00 17.54 -26.77
C VAL A 271 19.01 16.40 -26.77
N ARG A 272 20.19 16.59 -27.39
CA ARG A 272 21.22 15.56 -27.45
C ARG A 272 21.71 15.16 -26.04
N GLU A 273 21.95 16.16 -25.19
CA GLU A 273 22.38 15.91 -23.80
C GLU A 273 21.30 15.17 -22.99
N SER A 274 20.02 15.45 -23.23
CA SER A 274 18.89 14.73 -22.59
C SER A 274 18.72 13.28 -23.05
N LEU A 275 19.20 12.95 -24.25
CA LEU A 275 19.16 11.61 -24.82
C LEU A 275 20.40 10.77 -24.47
N GLN A 276 21.45 11.38 -23.92
CA GLN A 276 22.63 10.64 -23.52
C GLN A 276 22.42 9.94 -22.19
N GLU A 277 22.88 8.69 -22.10
CA GLU A 277 23.00 8.00 -20.82
C GLU A 277 23.93 8.80 -19.90
N ARG A 278 23.41 9.21 -18.72
CA ARG A 278 24.18 10.02 -17.75
C ARG A 278 25.35 9.26 -17.15
N ASP A 279 25.21 7.95 -17.01
CA ASP A 279 26.25 7.04 -16.55
C ASP A 279 26.68 6.11 -17.68
N ARG A 280 27.97 5.91 -17.84
CA ARG A 280 28.52 4.90 -18.75
C ARG A 280 28.26 3.51 -18.15
N VAL A 281 27.02 3.04 -18.25
CA VAL A 281 26.65 1.69 -17.79
C VAL A 281 27.31 0.69 -18.73
N ASN A 282 28.23 -0.11 -18.21
CA ASN A 282 28.79 -1.26 -18.90
C ASN A 282 27.87 -2.45 -18.65
N GLY A 283 27.06 -2.84 -19.61
CA GLY A 283 26.13 -3.95 -19.50
C GLY A 283 24.89 -3.77 -20.38
N PRO A 284 23.92 -4.69 -20.31
CA PRO A 284 22.69 -4.61 -21.06
C PRO A 284 21.82 -3.44 -20.57
N TYR A 285 20.94 -2.97 -21.43
CA TYR A 285 19.96 -1.95 -21.06
C TYR A 285 18.82 -2.56 -20.23
N TYR A 286 18.74 -2.19 -18.96
CA TYR A 286 17.58 -2.50 -18.13
C TYR A 286 16.50 -1.45 -18.32
N CYS A 287 15.28 -1.88 -18.60
CA CYS A 287 14.14 -0.99 -18.75
C CYS A 287 12.87 -1.54 -18.12
N SER A 288 11.93 -0.66 -17.87
CA SER A 288 10.59 -1.07 -17.43
C SER A 288 9.89 -1.91 -18.49
N TYR A 289 8.96 -2.78 -18.09
CA TYR A 289 8.24 -3.64 -19.05
C TYR A 289 7.51 -2.87 -20.17
N PRO A 290 6.86 -1.71 -19.93
CA PRO A 290 6.34 -0.88 -21.01
C PRO A 290 7.39 -0.40 -22.01
N ALA A 291 8.54 0.06 -21.53
CA ALA A 291 9.64 0.47 -22.40
C ALA A 291 10.22 -0.72 -23.17
N PHE A 292 10.28 -1.90 -22.54
CA PHE A 292 10.70 -3.13 -23.19
C PHE A 292 9.78 -3.49 -24.36
N ILE A 293 8.45 -3.33 -24.21
CA ILE A 293 7.48 -3.54 -25.30
C ILE A 293 7.75 -2.61 -26.48
N ASP A 294 8.05 -1.35 -26.22
CA ASP A 294 8.35 -0.38 -27.29
C ASP A 294 9.68 -0.69 -27.98
N CYS A 295 10.69 -1.05 -27.21
CA CYS A 295 11.97 -1.53 -27.77
C CYS A 295 11.78 -2.79 -28.61
N TYR A 296 11.00 -3.77 -28.12
CA TYR A 296 10.68 -4.99 -28.85
C TYR A 296 10.02 -4.68 -30.18
N ARG A 297 8.98 -3.84 -30.21
CA ARG A 297 8.30 -3.42 -31.44
C ARG A 297 9.21 -2.71 -32.43
N LEU A 298 10.14 -1.90 -31.90
CA LEU A 298 11.14 -1.26 -32.73
C LEU A 298 12.07 -2.28 -33.38
N LEU A 299 12.58 -3.23 -32.61
CA LEU A 299 13.50 -4.27 -33.08
C LEU A 299 12.83 -5.19 -34.12
N VAL A 300 11.55 -5.56 -33.92
CA VAL A 300 10.78 -6.32 -34.93
C VAL A 300 10.69 -5.54 -36.24
N ARG A 301 10.39 -4.24 -36.22
CA ARG A 301 10.36 -3.41 -37.42
C ARG A 301 11.73 -3.24 -38.08
N MET A 302 12.80 -3.27 -37.27
CA MET A 302 14.16 -3.22 -37.80
C MET A 302 14.55 -4.53 -38.48
N SER A 303 14.16 -5.68 -37.95
CA SER A 303 14.45 -7.00 -38.54
C SER A 303 13.79 -7.19 -39.92
N GLU A 304 12.64 -6.54 -40.18
CA GLU A 304 11.99 -6.55 -41.49
C GLU A 304 12.78 -5.81 -42.58
N ARG A 305 13.71 -4.92 -42.21
CA ARG A 305 14.48 -4.06 -43.14
C ARG A 305 15.94 -4.39 -43.23
N ILE A 306 16.48 -4.95 -42.19
CA ILE A 306 17.90 -5.25 -42.04
C ILE A 306 18.00 -6.72 -41.62
N ASP A 307 18.94 -7.46 -42.14
CA ASP A 307 19.21 -8.83 -41.72
C ASP A 307 19.75 -8.82 -40.26
N PHE A 308 18.86 -8.59 -39.34
CA PHE A 308 19.15 -8.43 -37.92
C PHE A 308 18.31 -9.41 -37.12
N THR A 309 18.96 -10.40 -36.52
CA THR A 309 18.32 -11.41 -35.70
C THR A 309 18.29 -10.98 -34.25
N SER A 310 17.14 -11.15 -33.60
CA SER A 310 17.00 -10.98 -32.16
C SER A 310 16.32 -12.22 -31.57
N VAL A 311 16.79 -12.64 -30.42
CA VAL A 311 16.21 -13.80 -29.72
C VAL A 311 15.76 -13.34 -28.34
N MET A 312 14.54 -13.73 -27.96
CA MET A 312 14.00 -13.45 -26.63
C MET A 312 14.08 -14.70 -25.75
N LEU A 313 14.66 -14.50 -24.56
CA LEU A 313 14.70 -15.50 -23.50
C LEU A 313 13.74 -15.09 -22.36
N CYS A 314 12.97 -16.04 -21.89
CA CYS A 314 12.25 -15.93 -20.62
C CYS A 314 13.00 -16.75 -19.56
N CYS A 315 13.62 -16.10 -18.61
CA CYS A 315 14.34 -16.69 -17.47
C CYS A 315 13.38 -16.83 -16.29
N THR A 316 13.17 -18.03 -15.76
CA THR A 316 12.21 -18.30 -14.67
C THR A 316 12.90 -18.93 -13.46
N LEU A 317 12.73 -18.32 -12.29
CA LEU A 317 13.19 -18.82 -11.00
C LEU A 317 12.23 -19.88 -10.46
N LEU A 318 12.77 -21.02 -10.06
CA LEU A 318 12.05 -22.14 -9.46
C LEU A 318 12.74 -22.55 -8.16
N ASP A 319 12.05 -23.31 -7.31
CA ASP A 319 12.67 -23.96 -6.17
C ASP A 319 13.60 -25.09 -6.61
N ALA A 320 14.38 -25.65 -5.69
CA ALA A 320 15.31 -26.76 -5.98
C ALA A 320 14.60 -28.02 -6.54
N LYS A 321 13.28 -28.14 -6.35
CA LYS A 321 12.45 -29.25 -6.87
C LYS A 321 11.78 -28.89 -8.21
N GLY A 322 12.02 -27.70 -8.75
CA GLY A 322 11.45 -27.24 -10.02
C GLY A 322 10.01 -26.73 -9.90
N LYS A 323 9.55 -26.34 -8.72
CA LYS A 323 8.23 -25.75 -8.49
C LYS A 323 8.35 -24.22 -8.38
N PRO A 324 7.27 -23.45 -8.63
CA PRO A 324 7.25 -22.02 -8.36
C PRO A 324 7.65 -21.70 -6.92
N LEU A 325 8.45 -20.65 -6.75
CA LEU A 325 8.80 -20.13 -5.43
C LEU A 325 7.59 -19.45 -4.80
N ASP A 326 7.53 -19.46 -3.45
CA ASP A 326 6.50 -18.75 -2.71
C ASP A 326 6.60 -17.23 -2.97
N ALA A 327 5.51 -16.64 -3.45
CA ALA A 327 5.45 -15.24 -3.82
C ALA A 327 5.70 -14.27 -2.63
N ALA A 328 5.38 -14.68 -1.40
CA ALA A 328 5.57 -13.90 -0.19
C ALA A 328 6.94 -14.17 0.49
N GLY A 329 7.72 -15.12 -0.02
CA GLY A 329 8.96 -15.58 0.63
C GLY A 329 10.16 -14.67 0.38
N ASP A 330 10.97 -14.43 1.43
CA ASP A 330 12.23 -13.69 1.34
C ASP A 330 13.22 -14.32 0.36
N LEU A 331 13.12 -15.65 0.14
CA LEU A 331 13.96 -16.35 -0.82
C LEU A 331 13.72 -15.84 -2.24
N LEU A 332 12.45 -15.63 -2.64
CA LEU A 332 12.13 -15.12 -3.98
C LEU A 332 12.65 -13.70 -4.18
N LYS A 333 12.46 -12.81 -3.20
CA LYS A 333 12.97 -11.42 -3.26
C LYS A 333 14.49 -11.41 -3.45
N THR A 334 15.21 -12.18 -2.66
CA THR A 334 16.67 -12.26 -2.74
C THR A 334 17.13 -12.89 -4.06
N ALA A 335 16.50 -13.98 -4.49
CA ALA A 335 16.84 -14.66 -5.75
C ALA A 335 16.55 -13.78 -6.97
N SER A 336 15.45 -13.02 -6.96
CA SER A 336 15.10 -12.07 -8.02
C SER A 336 16.14 -10.96 -8.16
N ALA A 337 16.57 -10.36 -7.04
CA ALA A 337 17.63 -9.34 -7.03
C ALA A 337 18.97 -9.91 -7.57
N ARG A 338 19.30 -11.14 -7.19
CA ARG A 338 20.50 -11.84 -7.69
C ARG A 338 20.40 -12.20 -9.17
N LEU A 339 19.23 -12.58 -9.66
CA LEU A 339 19.00 -12.82 -11.08
C LEU A 339 19.15 -11.52 -11.90
N HIS A 340 18.63 -10.41 -11.39
CA HIS A 340 18.82 -9.09 -11.99
C HIS A 340 20.32 -8.78 -12.15
N GLU A 341 21.10 -8.92 -11.08
CA GLU A 341 22.55 -8.70 -11.08
C GLU A 341 23.29 -9.67 -12.04
N ALA A 342 22.87 -10.97 -12.02
CA ALA A 342 23.46 -11.98 -12.87
C ALA A 342 23.21 -11.70 -14.36
N ILE A 343 22.02 -11.27 -14.76
CA ILE A 343 21.71 -10.84 -16.13
C ILE A 343 22.55 -9.60 -16.47
N GLY A 344 22.52 -8.56 -15.62
CA GLY A 344 23.23 -7.31 -15.84
C GLY A 344 24.74 -7.47 -16.07
N THR A 345 25.36 -8.47 -15.45
CA THR A 345 26.80 -8.77 -15.60
C THR A 345 27.12 -9.81 -16.68
N SER A 346 26.12 -10.63 -17.06
CA SER A 346 26.34 -11.73 -18.00
C SER A 346 25.95 -11.40 -19.43
N VAL A 347 25.17 -10.37 -19.67
CA VAL A 347 24.66 -9.99 -20.99
C VAL A 347 25.37 -8.73 -21.46
N ARG A 348 25.55 -8.55 -22.77
CA ARG A 348 26.43 -7.49 -23.32
C ARG A 348 25.68 -6.17 -23.52
N LYS A 349 26.46 -5.11 -23.69
CA LYS A 349 25.95 -3.81 -24.13
C LYS A 349 25.27 -3.94 -25.49
N GLY A 350 24.05 -3.41 -25.61
CA GLY A 350 23.22 -3.53 -26.81
C GLY A 350 22.13 -4.58 -26.73
N ASP A 351 22.20 -5.47 -25.73
CA ASP A 351 21.08 -6.31 -25.34
C ASP A 351 20.22 -5.58 -24.32
N LEU A 352 18.98 -6.02 -24.12
CA LEU A 352 18.09 -5.40 -23.15
C LEU A 352 17.37 -6.46 -22.32
N PHE A 353 16.98 -6.08 -21.11
CA PHE A 353 16.22 -6.96 -20.25
C PHE A 353 15.25 -6.18 -19.37
N THR A 354 14.22 -6.88 -18.96
CA THR A 354 13.20 -6.37 -18.02
C THR A 354 12.82 -7.45 -17.05
N CYS A 355 12.42 -7.06 -15.86
CA CYS A 355 11.74 -7.97 -14.98
C CYS A 355 10.26 -8.01 -15.38
N TYR A 356 9.74 -9.19 -15.69
CA TYR A 356 8.35 -9.43 -16.06
C TYR A 356 7.48 -9.66 -14.82
N ASN A 357 8.01 -10.39 -13.84
CA ASN A 357 7.49 -10.56 -12.49
C ASN A 357 8.64 -11.03 -11.58
N PRO A 358 8.50 -11.12 -10.23
CA PRO A 358 9.62 -11.45 -9.33
C PRO A 358 10.34 -12.74 -9.65
N SER A 359 9.63 -13.71 -10.24
CA SER A 359 10.20 -14.99 -10.62
C SER A 359 10.66 -15.06 -12.08
N GLN A 360 10.37 -14.02 -12.91
CA GLN A 360 10.59 -14.07 -14.36
C GLN A 360 11.22 -12.79 -14.90
N TYR A 361 12.26 -12.96 -15.72
CA TYR A 361 12.91 -11.90 -16.47
C TYR A 361 12.86 -12.21 -17.97
N LEU A 362 12.57 -11.19 -18.76
CA LEU A 362 12.68 -11.25 -20.22
C LEU A 362 14.01 -10.62 -20.62
N VAL A 363 14.77 -11.33 -21.46
CA VAL A 363 16.05 -10.86 -21.98
C VAL A 363 16.00 -10.92 -23.47
N MET A 364 16.26 -9.80 -24.14
CA MET A 364 16.36 -9.74 -25.61
C MET A 364 17.82 -9.64 -26.00
N LEU A 365 18.27 -10.63 -26.73
CA LEU A 365 19.62 -10.77 -27.24
C LEU A 365 19.67 -10.33 -28.70
N ASN A 366 20.32 -9.24 -28.97
CA ASN A 366 20.38 -8.61 -30.28
C ASN A 366 21.59 -9.13 -31.10
N GLY A 367 21.40 -9.48 -32.39
CA GLY A 367 22.45 -10.02 -33.24
C GLY A 367 23.04 -11.34 -32.69
N THR A 368 22.18 -12.19 -32.15
CA THR A 368 22.54 -13.50 -31.58
C THR A 368 21.62 -14.55 -32.18
N SER A 369 22.19 -15.71 -32.57
CA SER A 369 21.39 -16.85 -33.02
C SER A 369 20.95 -17.71 -31.84
N GLN A 370 19.90 -18.49 -32.05
CA GLN A 370 19.35 -19.39 -31.03
C GLN A 370 20.39 -20.37 -30.46
N GLU A 371 21.38 -20.77 -31.25
CA GLU A 371 22.45 -21.68 -30.86
C GLU A 371 23.34 -21.13 -29.73
N TYR A 372 23.50 -19.81 -29.66
CA TYR A 372 24.31 -19.15 -28.63
C TYR A 372 23.54 -18.87 -27.32
N CYS A 373 22.21 -19.01 -27.33
CA CYS A 373 21.38 -18.73 -26.16
C CYS A 373 21.74 -19.61 -24.96
N LEU A 374 22.05 -20.89 -25.19
CA LEU A 374 22.45 -21.82 -24.13
C LEU A 374 23.70 -21.34 -23.38
N ARG A 375 24.71 -20.86 -24.11
CA ARG A 375 25.95 -20.35 -23.50
C ARG A 375 25.74 -19.09 -22.66
N ILE A 376 24.83 -18.23 -23.10
CA ILE A 376 24.48 -17.01 -22.34
C ILE A 376 23.70 -17.42 -21.10
N PHE A 377 22.74 -18.33 -21.23
CA PHE A 377 21.99 -18.86 -20.11
C PHE A 377 22.88 -19.52 -19.06
N GLU A 378 23.82 -20.41 -19.47
CA GLU A 378 24.77 -21.06 -18.55
C GLU A 378 25.65 -20.03 -17.80
N ARG A 379 25.97 -18.91 -18.42
CA ARG A 379 26.70 -17.83 -17.77
C ARG A 379 25.86 -17.11 -16.73
N ILE A 380 24.58 -16.82 -17.04
CA ILE A 380 23.61 -16.23 -16.10
C ILE A 380 23.40 -17.18 -14.93
N ASP A 381 23.14 -18.45 -15.20
CA ASP A 381 22.91 -19.47 -14.20
C ASP A 381 24.09 -19.66 -13.26
N ARG A 382 25.31 -19.71 -13.80
CA ARG A 382 26.54 -19.78 -12.99
C ARG A 382 26.69 -18.57 -12.07
N THR A 383 26.45 -17.38 -12.60
CA THR A 383 26.55 -16.13 -11.82
C THR A 383 25.49 -16.07 -10.74
N LEU A 384 24.26 -16.49 -11.06
CA LEU A 384 23.17 -16.58 -10.09
C LEU A 384 23.52 -17.47 -8.89
N HIS A 385 24.23 -18.56 -9.11
CA HIS A 385 24.53 -19.54 -8.05
C HIS A 385 25.76 -19.18 -7.19
N LEU A 386 26.40 -18.01 -7.37
CA LEU A 386 27.56 -17.58 -6.58
C LEU A 386 27.23 -17.11 -5.15
N TRP A 387 25.98 -17.10 -4.72
CA TRP A 387 25.57 -16.69 -3.37
C TRP A 387 25.14 -17.88 -2.51
N ASP A 388 25.14 -17.75 -1.18
CA ASP A 388 24.89 -18.84 -0.22
C ASP A 388 23.50 -19.49 -0.36
N GLY A 389 22.51 -18.76 -0.85
CA GLY A 389 21.15 -19.25 -1.14
C GLY A 389 20.99 -19.91 -2.52
N GLY A 390 22.00 -19.84 -3.39
CA GLY A 390 21.92 -20.27 -4.78
C GLY A 390 21.52 -21.76 -4.96
N ARG A 391 21.93 -22.62 -4.03
CA ARG A 391 21.56 -24.05 -4.06
C ARG A 391 20.07 -24.34 -3.80
N LYS A 392 19.32 -23.36 -3.30
CA LYS A 392 17.88 -23.47 -3.00
C LYS A 392 16.99 -23.08 -4.18
N VAL A 393 17.59 -22.46 -5.21
CA VAL A 393 16.88 -22.01 -6.40
C VAL A 393 17.42 -22.68 -7.63
N LYS A 394 16.58 -22.80 -8.65
CA LYS A 394 16.91 -23.32 -9.98
C LYS A 394 16.46 -22.30 -11.00
N LEU A 395 17.32 -22.01 -11.98
CA LEU A 395 16.96 -21.19 -13.11
C LEU A 395 16.49 -22.08 -14.27
N ASN A 396 15.37 -21.73 -14.86
CA ASN A 396 14.88 -22.32 -16.11
C ASN A 396 14.80 -21.23 -17.18
N TYR A 397 14.90 -21.60 -18.45
CA TYR A 397 14.71 -20.66 -19.54
C TYR A 397 13.87 -21.24 -20.66
N GLN A 398 13.20 -20.37 -21.35
CA GLN A 398 12.48 -20.66 -22.58
C GLN A 398 12.92 -19.66 -23.64
N VAL A 399 13.17 -20.15 -24.84
CA VAL A 399 13.46 -19.31 -26.01
C VAL A 399 12.14 -19.08 -26.74
N MET A 400 11.80 -17.83 -27.00
CA MET A 400 10.65 -17.50 -27.82
C MET A 400 10.95 -17.85 -29.28
N PRO A 401 10.09 -18.63 -29.96
CA PRO A 401 10.31 -18.99 -31.35
C PRO A 401 10.35 -17.75 -32.26
N GLU A 402 11.20 -17.77 -33.27
CA GLU A 402 11.31 -16.69 -34.28
C GLU A 402 10.01 -16.41 -35.03
N SER A 403 9.12 -17.42 -35.15
CA SER A 403 7.78 -17.26 -35.76
C SER A 403 6.81 -16.38 -34.96
N LEU A 404 7.18 -15.96 -33.75
CA LEU A 404 6.43 -15.02 -32.94
C LEU A 404 7.12 -13.64 -32.83
N LEU A 405 8.28 -13.49 -33.44
CA LEU A 405 8.97 -12.24 -33.68
C LEU A 405 8.67 -11.79 -35.12
#